data_1dd76e1ef4caf0b4af0abb79fc2ab915
#
_entry.id   1dd76e1ef4caf0b4af0abb79fc2ab915
#
_cell.length_a   1.000
_cell.length_b   1.000
_cell.length_c   1.000
_cell.angle_alpha   90.00
_cell.angle_beta   90.00
_cell.angle_gamma   90.00
#
_symmetry.space_group_name_H-M   'P 1'
#
loop_
_entity.id
_entity.type
_entity.pdbx_description
1 polymer ?
#
loop_
_entity_poly.entity_id
_entity_poly.type
_entity_poly.pdbx_seq_one_letter_code
_entity_poly.pdbx_strand_id
1 'polypeptide(L)'
;MKIIVINPILFTHEKGVIPHVTTIKETMIYDLCLAYHRAGHAVSLIAAADYAPERKETYDFEVVFLKSIGRKIFQPSVLPFLPGVWRYLQQRKGDVDMVLASETFSIPSLFASLIVPRKTVIWQELGAHNRKMKTWPSRIWYNIIARCFMRKAWIIPRSYVSQRFIRRYMPRVGDPIGHGVVVTLEKEMSNKKSQFLTVGRLFWEKNVISVIRKFDAFLSNRKNIKNGFDIAF
;
A
#
# COMPACT_ATOMS: atom_id res chain seq x y z
N MET A 1 -9.81 11.37 -17.75
CA MET A 1 -9.20 10.04 -17.94
C MET A 1 -10.04 8.99 -17.21
N LYS A 2 -10.03 7.73 -17.71
CA LYS A 2 -10.58 6.57 -17.00
C LYS A 2 -9.46 5.81 -16.32
N ILE A 3 -9.45 5.82 -15.00
CA ILE A 3 -8.38 5.27 -14.15
C ILE A 3 -8.93 4.08 -13.36
N ILE A 4 -8.26 2.93 -13.48
CA ILE A 4 -8.55 1.76 -12.65
C ILE A 4 -7.43 1.63 -11.63
N VAL A 5 -7.78 1.67 -10.34
CA VAL A 5 -6.84 1.44 -9.23
C VAL A 5 -7.06 0.03 -8.71
N ILE A 6 -6.00 -0.79 -8.73
CA ILE A 6 -6.03 -2.17 -8.25
C ILE A 6 -5.21 -2.25 -6.98
N ASN A 7 -5.89 -2.27 -5.84
CA ASN A 7 -5.27 -2.43 -4.54
C ASN A 7 -5.95 -3.57 -3.76
N PRO A 8 -5.53 -4.81 -3.96
CA PRO A 8 -6.19 -5.97 -3.39
C PRO A 8 -6.25 -5.98 -1.86
N ILE A 9 -5.26 -5.40 -1.19
CA ILE A 9 -5.10 -5.39 0.26
C ILE A 9 -5.29 -3.96 0.76
N LEU A 10 -6.47 -3.64 1.28
CA LEU A 10 -6.77 -2.28 1.77
C LEU A 10 -6.15 -2.00 3.14
N PHE A 11 -6.02 -3.01 3.98
CA PHE A 11 -5.48 -2.89 5.33
C PHE A 11 -4.33 -3.87 5.52
N THR A 12 -3.20 -3.39 6.01
CA THR A 12 -2.05 -4.23 6.29
C THR A 12 -2.14 -4.76 7.73
N HIS A 13 -2.27 -6.07 7.86
CA HIS A 13 -2.28 -6.81 9.12
C HIS A 13 -1.20 -7.88 9.17
N GLU A 14 -1.19 -8.65 10.26
CA GLU A 14 -0.35 -9.83 10.38
C GLU A 14 -0.72 -10.86 9.31
N LYS A 15 0.21 -11.77 9.02
CA LYS A 15 0.02 -12.82 8.05
C LYS A 15 -1.17 -13.70 8.47
N GLY A 16 -2.12 -13.89 7.56
CA GLY A 16 -3.30 -14.73 7.79
C GLY A 16 -4.46 -14.03 8.50
N VAL A 17 -4.27 -12.82 8.98
CA VAL A 17 -5.32 -12.05 9.67
C VAL A 17 -5.96 -11.09 8.68
N ILE A 18 -7.28 -11.18 8.56
CA ILE A 18 -8.11 -10.18 7.87
C ILE A 18 -8.70 -9.27 8.97
N PRO A 19 -8.51 -7.97 8.91
CA PRO A 19 -9.05 -7.05 9.89
C PRO A 19 -10.57 -6.99 9.80
N HIS A 20 -11.20 -6.65 10.90
CA HIS A 20 -12.59 -6.19 10.89
C HIS A 20 -12.66 -4.83 10.19
N VAL A 21 -13.41 -4.74 9.10
CA VAL A 21 -13.49 -3.52 8.28
C VAL A 21 -14.83 -2.85 8.51
N THR A 22 -14.80 -1.71 9.17
CA THR A 22 -15.99 -0.87 9.38
C THR A 22 -16.24 0.07 8.20
N THR A 23 -15.16 0.64 7.65
CA THR A 23 -15.19 1.52 6.48
C THR A 23 -13.88 1.40 5.70
N ILE A 24 -13.92 1.63 4.38
CA ILE A 24 -12.71 1.78 3.56
C ILE A 24 -12.34 3.25 3.35
N LYS A 25 -13.21 4.18 3.73
CA LYS A 25 -13.01 5.63 3.49
C LYS A 25 -11.83 6.22 4.25
N GLU A 26 -11.38 5.56 5.30
CA GLU A 26 -10.20 5.94 6.10
C GLU A 26 -8.88 5.38 5.54
N THR A 27 -8.92 4.72 4.39
CA THR A 27 -7.70 4.17 3.77
C THR A 27 -7.04 5.19 2.85
N MET A 28 -5.71 5.25 2.91
CA MET A 28 -4.91 6.09 2.01
C MET A 28 -5.26 5.86 0.52
N ILE A 29 -5.62 4.63 0.15
CA ILE A 29 -5.98 4.31 -1.24
C ILE A 29 -7.32 4.89 -1.64
N TYR A 30 -8.27 4.98 -0.69
CA TYR A 30 -9.53 5.66 -0.93
C TYR A 30 -9.31 7.16 -1.15
N ASP A 31 -8.50 7.80 -0.31
CA ASP A 31 -8.13 9.20 -0.45
C ASP A 31 -7.45 9.49 -1.79
N LEU A 32 -6.57 8.60 -2.24
CA LEU A 32 -5.94 8.70 -3.56
C LEU A 32 -6.99 8.64 -4.69
N CYS A 33 -7.91 7.68 -4.62
CA CYS A 33 -8.99 7.55 -5.60
C CYS A 33 -9.92 8.78 -5.58
N LEU A 34 -10.23 9.28 -4.39
CA LEU A 34 -11.03 10.48 -4.21
C LEU A 34 -10.33 11.73 -4.78
N ALA A 35 -9.02 11.85 -4.62
CA ALA A 35 -8.24 12.93 -5.22
C ALA A 35 -8.29 12.88 -6.76
N TYR A 36 -8.15 11.72 -7.37
CA TYR A 36 -8.33 11.57 -8.82
C TYR A 36 -9.76 11.89 -9.25
N HIS A 37 -10.77 11.43 -8.51
CA HIS A 37 -12.17 11.72 -8.81
C HIS A 37 -12.45 13.23 -8.75
N ARG A 38 -11.97 13.91 -7.71
CA ARG A 38 -12.08 15.38 -7.57
C ARG A 38 -11.34 16.16 -8.67
N ALA A 39 -10.29 15.57 -9.22
CA ALA A 39 -9.58 16.12 -10.38
C ALA A 39 -10.32 15.88 -11.72
N GLY A 40 -11.55 15.36 -11.69
CA GLY A 40 -12.40 15.16 -12.87
C GLY A 40 -12.12 13.86 -13.63
N HIS A 41 -11.47 12.86 -13.00
CA HIS A 41 -11.24 11.57 -13.62
C HIS A 41 -12.35 10.58 -13.26
N ALA A 42 -12.70 9.68 -14.18
CA ALA A 42 -13.54 8.52 -13.88
C ALA A 42 -12.67 7.45 -13.20
N VAL A 43 -12.97 7.11 -11.94
CA VAL A 43 -12.14 6.24 -11.12
C VAL A 43 -12.89 4.97 -10.75
N SER A 44 -12.22 3.82 -10.82
CA SER A 44 -12.71 2.54 -10.29
C SER A 44 -11.64 1.95 -9.37
N LEU A 45 -11.99 1.66 -8.12
CA LEU A 45 -11.13 0.95 -7.16
C LEU A 45 -11.49 -0.53 -7.14
N ILE A 46 -10.50 -1.40 -7.35
CA ILE A 46 -10.64 -2.85 -7.22
C ILE A 46 -9.92 -3.34 -5.98
N ALA A 47 -10.65 -4.00 -5.10
CA ALA A 47 -10.13 -4.60 -3.87
C ALA A 47 -10.59 -6.06 -3.71
N ALA A 48 -9.95 -6.81 -2.81
CA ALA A 48 -10.42 -8.14 -2.46
C ALA A 48 -11.67 -8.04 -1.56
N ALA A 49 -12.65 -8.91 -1.81
CA ALA A 49 -13.88 -8.97 -1.02
C ALA A 49 -13.65 -9.29 0.46
N ASP A 50 -12.47 -9.81 0.77
CA ASP A 50 -12.02 -10.04 2.16
C ASP A 50 -11.90 -8.73 2.97
N TYR A 51 -11.79 -7.60 2.29
CA TYR A 51 -11.69 -6.26 2.89
C TYR A 51 -12.96 -5.42 2.68
N ALA A 52 -14.05 -6.05 2.23
CA ALA A 52 -15.32 -5.34 2.14
C ALA A 52 -15.84 -4.98 3.53
N PRO A 53 -16.39 -3.78 3.72
CA PRO A 53 -17.04 -3.39 4.97
C PRO A 53 -18.22 -4.31 5.29
N GLU A 54 -18.46 -4.56 6.56
CA GLU A 54 -19.60 -5.38 7.01
C GLU A 54 -20.94 -4.73 6.64
N ARG A 55 -20.98 -3.40 6.68
CA ARG A 55 -22.17 -2.64 6.29
C ARG A 55 -21.96 -2.07 4.89
N LYS A 56 -23.02 -2.10 4.09
CA LYS A 56 -23.00 -1.51 2.75
C LYS A 56 -22.74 -0.01 2.85
N GLU A 57 -21.71 0.45 2.17
CA GLU A 57 -21.35 1.86 2.07
C GLU A 57 -21.65 2.41 0.66
N THR A 58 -21.88 3.72 0.60
CA THR A 58 -21.91 4.49 -0.65
C THR A 58 -20.56 5.16 -0.86
N TYR A 59 -20.07 5.17 -2.10
CA TYR A 59 -18.78 5.74 -2.47
C TYR A 59 -18.93 6.82 -3.52
N ASP A 60 -18.00 7.77 -3.55
CA ASP A 60 -18.00 8.87 -4.51
C ASP A 60 -17.61 8.42 -5.93
N PHE A 61 -17.00 7.22 -6.05
CA PHE A 61 -16.56 6.60 -7.29
C PHE A 61 -16.84 5.10 -7.25
N GLU A 62 -16.64 4.41 -8.38
CA GLU A 62 -16.89 2.96 -8.46
C GLU A 62 -15.91 2.19 -7.55
N VAL A 63 -16.43 1.35 -6.65
CA VAL A 63 -15.65 0.41 -5.84
C VAL A 63 -16.13 -1.01 -6.11
N VAL A 64 -15.21 -1.88 -6.51
CA VAL A 64 -15.49 -3.26 -6.90
C VAL A 64 -14.74 -4.21 -5.99
N PHE A 65 -15.47 -4.98 -5.20
CA PHE A 65 -14.92 -6.04 -4.37
C PHE A 65 -14.95 -7.37 -5.13
N LEU A 66 -13.77 -7.95 -5.39
CA LEU A 66 -13.63 -9.20 -6.11
C LEU A 66 -13.27 -10.34 -5.17
N LYS A 67 -13.92 -11.50 -5.38
CA LYS A 67 -13.68 -12.70 -4.56
C LYS A 67 -12.26 -13.22 -4.74
N SER A 68 -11.56 -13.41 -3.62
CA SER A 68 -10.28 -14.13 -3.60
C SER A 68 -10.52 -15.63 -3.58
N ILE A 69 -9.70 -16.38 -4.32
CA ILE A 69 -9.76 -17.84 -4.38
C ILE A 69 -8.41 -18.45 -3.99
N GLY A 70 -8.43 -19.74 -3.66
CA GLY A 70 -7.22 -20.48 -3.29
C GLY A 70 -6.56 -19.97 -2.00
N ARG A 71 -7.32 -19.53 -1.01
CA ARG A 71 -6.86 -18.86 0.23
C ARG A 71 -5.79 -19.64 1.00
N LYS A 72 -5.76 -20.97 0.89
CA LYS A 72 -4.74 -21.82 1.54
C LYS A 72 -3.33 -21.56 0.98
N ILE A 73 -3.23 -21.28 -0.34
CA ILE A 73 -1.97 -21.01 -1.05
C ILE A 73 -1.77 -19.50 -1.20
N PHE A 74 -2.81 -18.82 -1.68
CA PHE A 74 -2.82 -17.37 -1.92
C PHE A 74 -3.52 -16.66 -0.76
N GLN A 75 -2.77 -16.45 0.32
CA GLN A 75 -3.32 -15.82 1.51
C GLN A 75 -3.77 -14.39 1.20
N PRO A 76 -5.04 -14.02 1.47
CA PRO A 76 -5.60 -12.71 1.14
C PRO A 76 -4.81 -11.54 1.72
N SER A 77 -4.20 -11.73 2.91
CA SER A 77 -3.40 -10.70 3.59
C SER A 77 -1.98 -10.52 3.05
N VAL A 78 -1.53 -11.37 2.11
CA VAL A 78 -0.14 -11.37 1.60
C VAL A 78 -0.07 -11.34 0.08
N LEU A 79 -0.79 -12.23 -0.58
CA LEU A 79 -0.77 -12.42 -2.03
C LEU A 79 -2.14 -12.90 -2.53
N PRO A 80 -3.19 -12.07 -2.47
CA PRO A 80 -4.53 -12.48 -2.88
C PRO A 80 -4.58 -12.81 -4.37
N PHE A 81 -5.24 -13.93 -4.70
CA PHE A 81 -5.53 -14.31 -6.08
C PHE A 81 -6.95 -13.90 -6.43
N LEU A 82 -7.09 -12.90 -7.29
CA LEU A 82 -8.36 -12.31 -7.74
C LEU A 82 -8.55 -12.55 -9.25
N PRO A 83 -9.03 -13.71 -9.68
CA PRO A 83 -9.20 -13.99 -11.12
C PRO A 83 -10.23 -13.06 -11.79
N GLY A 84 -11.15 -12.50 -11.02
CA GLY A 84 -12.07 -11.48 -11.50
C GLY A 84 -11.40 -10.24 -12.08
N VAL A 85 -10.19 -9.88 -11.63
CA VAL A 85 -9.40 -8.77 -12.19
C VAL A 85 -9.11 -8.99 -13.68
N TRP A 86 -8.76 -10.22 -14.07
CA TRP A 86 -8.52 -10.54 -15.47
C TRP A 86 -9.74 -10.22 -16.33
N ARG A 87 -10.91 -10.74 -15.95
CA ARG A 87 -12.18 -10.52 -16.69
C ARG A 87 -12.55 -9.02 -16.71
N TYR A 88 -12.44 -8.35 -15.57
CA TYR A 88 -12.75 -6.93 -15.44
C TYR A 88 -11.89 -6.06 -16.39
N LEU A 89 -10.58 -6.32 -16.45
CA LEU A 89 -9.67 -5.59 -17.31
C LEU A 89 -9.88 -5.94 -18.79
N GLN A 90 -10.14 -7.20 -19.14
CA GLN A 90 -10.41 -7.60 -20.52
C GLN A 90 -11.63 -6.86 -21.10
N GLN A 91 -12.68 -6.69 -20.31
CA GLN A 91 -13.87 -5.97 -20.73
C GLN A 91 -13.64 -4.47 -20.93
N ARG A 92 -12.64 -3.90 -20.25
CA ARG A 92 -12.37 -2.44 -20.24
C ARG A 92 -11.06 -2.03 -20.93
N LYS A 93 -10.30 -2.96 -21.50
CA LYS A 93 -8.96 -2.68 -22.09
C LYS A 93 -8.93 -1.60 -23.16
N GLY A 94 -10.02 -1.48 -23.94
CA GLY A 94 -10.16 -0.45 -24.99
C GLY A 94 -10.45 0.93 -24.44
N ASP A 95 -11.07 1.02 -23.27
CA ASP A 95 -11.66 2.23 -22.72
C ASP A 95 -10.88 2.80 -21.52
N VAL A 96 -10.01 2.02 -20.89
CA VAL A 96 -9.17 2.50 -19.79
C VAL A 96 -7.97 3.30 -20.31
N ASP A 97 -7.67 4.42 -19.64
CA ASP A 97 -6.49 5.23 -19.94
C ASP A 97 -5.28 4.84 -19.09
N MET A 98 -5.50 4.51 -17.81
CA MET A 98 -4.45 4.13 -16.87
C MET A 98 -4.95 3.05 -15.88
N VAL A 99 -4.10 2.08 -15.62
CA VAL A 99 -4.28 1.11 -14.53
C VAL A 99 -3.16 1.33 -13.51
N LEU A 100 -3.50 1.76 -12.31
CA LEU A 100 -2.59 1.87 -11.18
C LEU A 100 -2.72 0.61 -10.33
N ALA A 101 -1.69 -0.22 -10.30
CA ALA A 101 -1.68 -1.47 -9.54
C ALA A 101 -0.70 -1.41 -8.37
N SER A 102 -1.04 -2.07 -7.27
CA SER A 102 -0.20 -2.13 -6.07
C SER A 102 0.75 -3.32 -6.14
N GLU A 103 2.04 -3.04 -5.95
CA GLU A 103 3.15 -4.00 -5.87
C GLU A 103 3.45 -4.80 -7.15
N THR A 104 4.74 -4.90 -7.46
CA THR A 104 5.19 -5.78 -8.55
C THR A 104 5.01 -7.25 -8.20
N PHE A 105 5.23 -7.63 -6.93
CA PHE A 105 4.97 -8.98 -6.43
C PHE A 105 3.47 -9.16 -6.13
N SER A 106 2.66 -9.14 -7.17
CA SER A 106 1.20 -9.21 -7.10
C SER A 106 0.61 -9.82 -8.37
N ILE A 107 -0.28 -10.81 -8.22
CA ILE A 107 -0.95 -11.46 -9.35
C ILE A 107 -1.86 -10.47 -10.10
N PRO A 108 -2.67 -9.62 -9.45
CA PRO A 108 -3.42 -8.58 -10.12
C PRO A 108 -2.57 -7.60 -10.93
N SER A 109 -1.36 -7.25 -10.47
CA SER A 109 -0.43 -6.41 -11.22
C SER A 109 0.13 -7.13 -12.45
N LEU A 110 0.36 -8.43 -12.36
CA LEU A 110 0.71 -9.25 -13.52
C LEU A 110 -0.42 -9.25 -14.55
N PHE A 111 -1.68 -9.43 -14.14
CA PHE A 111 -2.83 -9.39 -15.05
C PHE A 111 -2.94 -8.03 -15.76
N ALA A 112 -2.80 -6.93 -15.03
CA ALA A 112 -2.78 -5.60 -15.62
C ALA A 112 -1.64 -5.46 -16.67
N SER A 113 -0.44 -5.91 -16.32
CA SER A 113 0.72 -5.86 -17.20
C SER A 113 0.59 -6.70 -18.47
N LEU A 114 -0.18 -7.79 -18.43
CA LEU A 114 -0.45 -8.65 -19.58
C LEU A 114 -1.56 -8.06 -20.47
N ILE A 115 -2.60 -7.51 -19.90
CA ILE A 115 -3.80 -7.06 -20.63
C ILE A 115 -3.61 -5.64 -21.19
N VAL A 116 -3.06 -4.72 -20.40
CA VAL A 116 -2.87 -3.31 -20.75
C VAL A 116 -1.44 -2.82 -20.44
N PRO A 117 -0.40 -3.45 -21.02
CA PRO A 117 0.99 -3.33 -20.55
C PRO A 117 1.54 -1.90 -20.59
N ARG A 118 1.13 -1.07 -21.57
CA ARG A 118 1.61 0.31 -21.72
C ARG A 118 0.80 1.32 -20.91
N LYS A 119 -0.38 0.93 -20.44
CA LYS A 119 -1.27 1.74 -19.58
C LYS A 119 -1.14 1.36 -18.11
N THR A 120 -0.32 0.34 -17.80
CA THR A 120 -0.11 -0.13 -16.42
C THR A 120 1.01 0.63 -15.76
N VAL A 121 0.68 1.22 -14.61
CA VAL A 121 1.59 1.84 -13.65
C VAL A 121 1.55 1.00 -12.39
N ILE A 122 2.70 0.61 -11.85
CA ILE A 122 2.79 -0.20 -10.64
C ILE A 122 3.42 0.62 -9.53
N TRP A 123 2.75 0.70 -8.41
CA TRP A 123 3.19 1.37 -7.22
C TRP A 123 3.97 0.41 -6.33
N GLN A 124 5.29 0.63 -6.19
CA GLN A 124 6.20 -0.29 -5.51
C GLN A 124 6.58 0.23 -4.12
N GLU A 125 6.14 -0.44 -3.07
CA GLU A 125 6.51 -0.15 -1.69
C GLU A 125 7.67 -1.03 -1.20
N LEU A 126 7.66 -2.31 -1.58
CA LEU A 126 8.68 -3.27 -1.13
C LEU A 126 10.08 -2.87 -1.59
N GLY A 127 10.96 -2.67 -0.61
CA GLY A 127 12.39 -2.40 -0.83
C GLY A 127 13.27 -3.66 -0.75
N ALA A 128 12.67 -4.85 -0.57
CA ALA A 128 13.34 -6.14 -0.49
C ALA A 128 12.37 -7.26 -0.86
N HIS A 129 12.87 -8.50 -0.97
CA HIS A 129 12.01 -9.67 -1.15
C HIS A 129 11.03 -9.82 0.01
N ASN A 130 9.79 -10.23 -0.32
CA ASN A 130 8.73 -10.39 0.68
C ASN A 130 9.15 -11.39 1.77
N ARG A 131 9.23 -10.91 3.02
CA ARG A 131 9.64 -11.70 4.19
C ARG A 131 8.47 -12.42 4.87
N LYS A 132 7.22 -12.03 4.57
CA LYS A 132 6.02 -12.71 5.10
C LYS A 132 5.84 -14.11 4.50
N MET A 133 6.54 -14.40 3.40
CA MET A 133 6.67 -15.72 2.76
C MET A 133 8.13 -16.15 2.74
N LYS A 134 8.40 -17.43 2.40
CA LYS A 134 9.77 -17.84 2.04
C LYS A 134 10.26 -16.95 0.90
N THR A 135 11.53 -16.50 0.94
CA THR A 135 12.04 -15.51 -0.03
C THR A 135 12.17 -16.05 -1.45
N TRP A 136 12.23 -17.37 -1.64
CA TRP A 136 12.41 -17.98 -2.95
C TRP A 136 11.26 -17.73 -3.94
N PRO A 137 9.93 -17.73 -3.56
CA PRO A 137 8.86 -17.37 -4.50
C PRO A 137 9.01 -15.94 -5.02
N SER A 138 9.37 -15.01 -4.13
CA SER A 138 9.61 -13.61 -4.50
C SER A 138 10.85 -13.50 -5.43
N ARG A 139 11.93 -14.27 -5.19
CA ARG A 139 13.10 -14.28 -6.07
C ARG A 139 12.77 -14.79 -7.46
N ILE A 140 12.02 -15.89 -7.58
CA ILE A 140 11.55 -16.41 -8.86
C ILE A 140 10.68 -15.37 -9.57
N TRP A 141 9.74 -14.78 -8.83
CA TRP A 141 8.85 -13.77 -9.37
C TRP A 141 9.60 -12.60 -10.00
N TYR A 142 10.51 -11.96 -9.26
CA TYR A 142 11.24 -10.81 -9.78
C TYR A 142 12.20 -11.18 -10.90
N ASN A 143 12.90 -12.32 -10.83
CA ASN A 143 13.88 -12.71 -11.83
C ASN A 143 13.27 -13.24 -13.13
N ILE A 144 12.08 -13.85 -13.06
CA ILE A 144 11.44 -14.47 -14.22
C ILE A 144 10.14 -13.72 -14.58
N ILE A 145 9.14 -13.77 -13.70
CA ILE A 145 7.80 -13.26 -14.04
C ILE A 145 7.82 -11.77 -14.35
N ALA A 146 8.38 -10.96 -13.45
CA ALA A 146 8.41 -9.51 -13.65
C ALA A 146 9.22 -9.13 -14.89
N ARG A 147 10.42 -9.70 -15.05
CA ARG A 147 11.29 -9.42 -16.20
C ARG A 147 10.68 -9.81 -17.54
N CYS A 148 10.00 -10.93 -17.61
CA CYS A 148 9.44 -11.43 -18.88
C CYS A 148 8.10 -10.76 -19.22
N PHE A 149 7.20 -10.64 -18.24
CA PHE A 149 5.80 -10.31 -18.50
C PHE A 149 5.40 -8.89 -18.09
N MET A 150 6.14 -8.23 -17.20
CA MET A 150 5.77 -6.91 -16.69
C MET A 150 6.69 -5.78 -17.20
N ARG A 151 7.68 -6.07 -18.03
CA ARG A 151 8.71 -5.14 -18.53
C ARG A 151 8.19 -3.87 -19.23
N LYS A 152 6.97 -3.88 -19.72
CA LYS A 152 6.34 -2.74 -20.39
C LYS A 152 5.59 -1.82 -19.44
N ALA A 153 5.28 -2.30 -18.22
CA ALA A 153 4.66 -1.48 -17.18
C ALA A 153 5.64 -0.42 -16.66
N TRP A 154 5.10 0.70 -16.21
CA TRP A 154 5.86 1.76 -15.57
C TRP A 154 5.84 1.54 -14.05
N ILE A 155 6.99 1.61 -13.39
CA ILE A 155 7.09 1.42 -11.95
C ILE A 155 7.33 2.76 -11.26
N ILE A 156 6.47 3.09 -10.28
CA ILE A 156 6.65 4.24 -9.40
C ILE A 156 7.02 3.72 -8.00
N PRO A 157 8.28 3.83 -7.59
CA PRO A 157 8.70 3.43 -6.26
C PRO A 157 8.24 4.44 -5.20
N ARG A 158 8.01 3.98 -3.97
CA ARG A 158 7.59 4.82 -2.84
C ARG A 158 8.77 5.40 -2.04
N SER A 159 9.97 4.87 -2.27
CA SER A 159 11.19 5.30 -1.58
C SER A 159 12.41 5.00 -2.43
N TYR A 160 13.55 5.62 -2.09
CA TYR A 160 14.83 5.29 -2.72
C TYR A 160 15.26 3.84 -2.48
N VAL A 161 14.84 3.23 -1.37
CA VAL A 161 15.12 1.81 -1.08
C VAL A 161 14.36 0.92 -2.05
N SER A 162 13.06 1.16 -2.25
CA SER A 162 12.25 0.41 -3.22
C SER A 162 12.71 0.67 -4.66
N GLN A 163 13.15 1.90 -4.99
CA GLN A 163 13.72 2.22 -6.30
C GLN A 163 14.99 1.40 -6.57
N ARG A 164 15.95 1.40 -5.65
CA ARG A 164 17.19 0.61 -5.80
C ARG A 164 16.91 -0.89 -5.90
N PHE A 165 15.92 -1.38 -5.19
CA PHE A 165 15.53 -2.77 -5.25
C PHE A 165 14.94 -3.12 -6.62
N ILE A 166 13.91 -2.38 -7.08
CA ILE A 166 13.16 -2.74 -8.28
C ILE A 166 13.93 -2.49 -9.58
N ARG A 167 14.84 -1.51 -9.62
CA ARG A 167 15.73 -1.25 -10.77
C ARG A 167 16.61 -2.44 -11.18
N ARG A 168 16.82 -3.41 -10.28
CA ARG A 168 17.54 -4.65 -10.59
C ARG A 168 16.76 -5.57 -11.52
N TYR A 169 15.45 -5.41 -11.61
CA TYR A 169 14.54 -6.33 -12.27
C TYR A 169 13.75 -5.67 -13.40
N MET A 170 13.40 -4.40 -13.25
CA MET A 170 12.48 -3.69 -14.14
C MET A 170 13.20 -2.54 -14.88
N PRO A 171 13.00 -2.43 -16.23
CA PRO A 171 13.69 -1.41 -17.01
C PRO A 171 13.05 -0.02 -16.95
N ARG A 172 11.77 0.09 -16.59
CA ARG A 172 10.99 1.33 -16.59
C ARG A 172 10.63 1.74 -15.17
N VAL A 173 11.57 2.38 -14.49
CA VAL A 173 11.43 2.80 -13.09
C VAL A 173 11.64 4.31 -13.00
N GLY A 174 10.59 5.00 -12.55
CA GLY A 174 10.63 6.44 -12.30
C GLY A 174 11.29 6.82 -10.98
N ASP A 175 11.18 8.09 -10.66
CA ASP A 175 11.64 8.61 -9.38
C ASP A 175 10.65 8.29 -8.25
N PRO A 176 11.12 8.23 -7.00
CA PRO A 176 10.28 7.92 -5.88
C PRO A 176 9.20 8.98 -5.66
N ILE A 177 7.94 8.53 -5.53
CA ILE A 177 6.83 9.37 -5.11
C ILE A 177 6.34 8.82 -3.76
N GLY A 178 6.50 9.62 -2.70
CA GLY A 178 6.07 9.28 -1.34
C GLY A 178 4.54 9.17 -1.19
N HIS A 179 4.10 8.86 0.01
CA HIS A 179 2.68 8.90 0.36
C HIS A 179 2.18 10.35 0.39
N GLY A 180 1.05 10.61 -0.27
CA GLY A 180 0.29 11.83 -0.05
C GLY A 180 -0.41 11.78 1.31
N VAL A 181 -0.52 12.93 1.95
CA VAL A 181 -1.29 13.12 3.18
C VAL A 181 -2.26 14.26 2.96
N VAL A 182 -3.49 14.08 3.38
CA VAL A 182 -4.43 15.21 3.43
C VAL A 182 -3.98 16.12 4.56
N VAL A 183 -3.53 17.33 4.19
CA VAL A 183 -3.18 18.34 5.18
C VAL A 183 -4.45 19.11 5.53
N THR A 184 -5.01 18.84 6.70
CA THR A 184 -5.96 19.74 7.33
C THR A 184 -5.14 20.87 7.95
N LEU A 185 -5.36 22.10 7.48
CA LEU A 185 -4.81 23.29 8.12
C LEU A 185 -5.52 23.48 9.47
N GLU A 186 -5.04 22.75 10.47
CA GLU A 186 -5.46 23.02 11.85
C GLU A 186 -4.76 24.29 12.32
N LYS A 187 -5.52 25.10 13.10
CA LYS A 187 -5.00 26.28 13.78
C LYS A 187 -3.69 25.93 14.50
N GLU A 188 -2.66 26.73 14.31
CA GLU A 188 -1.41 26.60 15.06
C GLU A 188 -1.74 26.47 16.56
N MET A 189 -1.41 25.32 17.12
CA MET A 189 -1.54 25.14 18.57
C MET A 189 -0.53 26.06 19.25
N SER A 190 -1.03 27.07 19.92
CA SER A 190 -0.23 28.09 20.60
C SER A 190 0.64 27.57 21.75
N ASN A 191 0.39 26.33 22.24
CA ASN A 191 1.11 25.74 23.36
C ASN A 191 1.81 24.44 22.94
N LYS A 192 3.03 24.55 22.42
CA LYS A 192 3.89 23.38 22.19
C LYS A 192 4.42 22.87 23.54
N LYS A 193 4.12 21.61 23.85
CA LYS A 193 4.69 20.91 25.01
C LYS A 193 6.07 20.34 24.64
N SER A 194 7.00 20.34 25.60
CA SER A 194 8.27 19.61 25.47
C SER A 194 8.00 18.10 25.64
N GLN A 195 7.81 17.40 24.53
CA GLN A 195 7.46 15.98 24.54
C GLN A 195 8.17 15.24 23.40
N PHE A 196 8.41 13.93 23.59
CA PHE A 196 8.79 13.02 22.54
C PHE A 196 7.55 12.25 22.07
N LEU A 197 7.26 12.31 20.78
CA LEU A 197 6.13 11.62 20.17
C LEU A 197 6.62 10.40 19.37
N THR A 198 6.09 9.22 19.66
CA THR A 198 6.28 8.03 18.84
C THR A 198 4.93 7.62 18.24
N VAL A 199 4.87 7.59 16.89
CA VAL A 199 3.68 7.20 16.17
C VAL A 199 3.96 5.91 15.40
N GLY A 200 3.11 4.90 15.55
CA GLY A 200 3.24 3.65 14.82
C GLY A 200 2.43 2.52 15.42
N ARG A 201 2.32 1.43 14.66
CA ARG A 201 1.71 0.20 15.17
C ARG A 201 2.61 -0.45 16.21
N LEU A 202 2.03 -1.04 17.28
CA LEU A 202 2.75 -1.74 18.34
C LEU A 202 3.25 -3.13 17.88
N PHE A 203 3.97 -3.18 16.77
CA PHE A 203 4.61 -4.39 16.28
C PHE A 203 6.08 -4.44 16.68
N TRP A 204 6.62 -5.65 16.84
CA TRP A 204 8.03 -5.88 17.16
C TRP A 204 8.98 -5.18 16.17
N GLU A 205 8.58 -5.06 14.89
CA GLU A 205 9.36 -4.37 13.84
C GLU A 205 9.56 -2.87 14.13
N LYS A 206 8.65 -2.24 14.88
CA LYS A 206 8.74 -0.83 15.27
C LYS A 206 9.57 -0.63 16.53
N ASN A 207 9.90 -1.73 17.22
CA ASN A 207 10.81 -1.76 18.36
C ASN A 207 10.48 -0.71 19.44
N VAL A 208 9.19 -0.51 19.73
CA VAL A 208 8.68 0.52 20.67
C VAL A 208 9.31 0.37 22.05
N ILE A 209 9.52 -0.88 22.52
CA ILE A 209 10.17 -1.15 23.80
C ILE A 209 11.58 -0.54 23.86
N SER A 210 12.34 -0.61 22.75
CA SER A 210 13.67 0.01 22.71
C SER A 210 13.61 1.52 22.73
N VAL A 211 12.58 2.13 22.14
CA VAL A 211 12.36 3.58 22.22
C VAL A 211 12.09 3.99 23.67
N ILE A 212 11.20 3.30 24.36
CA ILE A 212 10.87 3.54 25.78
C ILE A 212 12.12 3.42 26.64
N ARG A 213 12.89 2.33 26.51
CA ARG A 213 14.13 2.11 27.29
C ARG A 213 15.17 3.20 27.05
N LYS A 214 15.36 3.62 25.79
CA LYS A 214 16.30 4.70 25.46
C LYS A 214 15.86 6.04 26.00
N PHE A 215 14.56 6.32 26.01
CA PHE A 215 14.02 7.52 26.60
C PHE A 215 14.17 7.54 28.12
N ASP A 216 13.88 6.42 28.80
CA ASP A 216 14.09 6.26 30.24
C ASP A 216 15.57 6.46 30.61
N ALA A 217 16.50 5.84 29.87
CA ALA A 217 17.94 6.05 30.07
C ALA A 217 18.35 7.52 29.82
N PHE A 218 17.74 8.19 28.83
CA PHE A 218 17.98 9.61 28.59
C PHE A 218 17.54 10.47 29.77
N LEU A 219 16.35 10.23 30.32
CA LEU A 219 15.85 10.94 31.51
C LEU A 219 16.71 10.68 32.75
N SER A 220 17.10 9.43 32.97
CA SER A 220 17.94 9.01 34.11
C SER A 220 19.34 9.66 34.07
N ASN A 221 19.92 9.84 32.88
CA ASN A 221 21.22 10.47 32.72
C ASN A 221 21.16 12.01 32.86
N ARG A 222 19.98 12.62 32.77
CA ARG A 222 19.79 14.06 32.94
C ARG A 222 19.28 14.41 34.33
N LYS A 223 20.09 14.18 35.37
CA LYS A 223 19.77 14.49 36.79
C LYS A 223 19.37 15.96 37.07
N ASN A 224 19.35 16.85 36.10
CA ASN A 224 19.09 18.28 36.29
C ASN A 224 17.94 18.88 35.45
N ILE A 225 17.06 18.08 34.83
CA ILE A 225 15.91 18.62 34.11
C ILE A 225 14.73 18.73 35.12
N LYS A 226 14.52 19.91 35.69
CA LYS A 226 13.41 20.25 36.59
C LYS A 226 12.04 20.35 35.90
N ASN A 227 11.94 20.20 34.60
CA ASN A 227 10.67 20.25 33.85
C ASN A 227 10.39 18.87 33.27
N GLY A 228 9.26 18.29 33.71
CA GLY A 228 8.82 16.95 33.26
C GLY A 228 8.65 16.88 31.75
N PHE A 229 9.15 15.79 31.16
CA PHE A 229 8.86 15.40 29.78
C PHE A 229 7.85 14.26 29.82
N ASP A 230 6.83 14.34 28.99
CA ASP A 230 5.83 13.28 28.82
C ASP A 230 6.09 12.49 27.53
N ILE A 231 5.86 11.18 27.56
CA ILE A 231 5.83 10.34 26.35
C ILE A 231 4.36 10.16 25.97
N ALA A 232 4.00 10.54 24.75
CA ALA A 232 2.69 10.26 24.17
C ALA A 232 2.81 9.10 23.15
N PHE A 233 1.83 8.17 23.18
CA PHE A 233 1.72 6.99 22.30
C PHE A 233 0.49 7.11 21.41
#